data_484b46fb123f7f3983faa51d2b909ae4
#
_entry.id   484b46fb123f7f3983faa51d2b909ae4
#
_cell.length_a   1.000
_cell.length_b   1.000
_cell.length_c   1.000
_cell.angle_alpha   90.00
_cell.angle_beta   90.00
_cell.angle_gamma   90.00
#
_symmetry.space_group_name_H-M   'P 1'
#
loop_
_entity.id
_entity.type
_entity.pdbx_description
1 polymer ?
#
loop_
_entity_poly.entity_id
_entity_poly.type
_entity_poly.pdbx_seq_one_letter_code
_entity_poly.pdbx_strand_id
1 'polypeptide(L)'
;VSELLDFYSTNSLSWEQLEYGEKAMMNLHYGLIHVGLPTMVDLRRDKLPNVKEGNMPKNFELCKEGDVAFADASEDTNEVAKVIELFNLDNKDIVCGLHTIHGRDNKNKTIVGFKGYAFSSSAFHNQIRRIAQGTKIYSISTKNFSECYVGIPSKAEQTKIATLLRLIDERIATQNKIIEDLKKLK
;
A
#
# COMPACT_ATOMS: atom_id res chain seq x y z
N VAL A 1 4.49 -14.20 -7.43
CA VAL A 1 4.57 -13.29 -6.27
C VAL A 1 5.12 -14.02 -5.04
N SER A 2 4.73 -15.26 -4.80
CA SER A 2 5.21 -16.07 -3.67
C SER A 2 6.73 -16.29 -3.61
N GLU A 3 7.43 -16.17 -4.73
CA GLU A 3 8.89 -16.21 -4.73
C GLU A 3 9.55 -14.91 -4.26
N LEU A 4 8.79 -13.82 -4.24
CA LEU A 4 9.25 -12.49 -3.87
C LEU A 4 8.82 -12.11 -2.46
N LEU A 5 7.53 -12.29 -2.13
CA LEU A 5 6.94 -11.81 -0.89
C LEU A 5 6.57 -12.95 0.05
N ASP A 6 6.93 -12.78 1.31
CA ASP A 6 6.33 -13.50 2.42
C ASP A 6 5.12 -12.69 2.91
N PHE A 7 4.01 -13.38 3.23
CA PHE A 7 2.77 -12.76 3.66
C PHE A 7 2.62 -12.83 5.17
N TYR A 8 2.09 -11.75 5.73
CA TYR A 8 1.93 -11.60 7.18
C TYR A 8 0.46 -11.38 7.56
N SER A 9 0.13 -11.69 8.79
CA SER A 9 -1.21 -11.49 9.33
C SER A 9 -1.57 -10.01 9.40
N THR A 10 -2.84 -9.72 9.12
CA THR A 10 -3.44 -8.40 9.22
C THR A 10 -4.54 -8.42 10.29
N ASN A 11 -4.92 -7.27 10.80
CA ASN A 11 -6.00 -7.17 11.78
C ASN A 11 -7.35 -6.85 11.13
N SER A 12 -8.44 -6.96 11.89
CA SER A 12 -9.81 -6.72 11.42
C SER A 12 -10.44 -5.46 12.02
N LEU A 13 -9.63 -4.48 12.43
CA LEU A 13 -10.13 -3.25 13.03
C LEU A 13 -10.93 -2.43 12.02
N SER A 14 -12.15 -2.06 12.39
CA SER A 14 -13.02 -1.15 11.63
C SER A 14 -12.67 0.31 11.91
N TRP A 15 -13.21 1.24 11.11
CA TRP A 15 -13.03 2.68 11.32
C TRP A 15 -13.46 3.16 12.71
N GLU A 16 -14.46 2.54 13.32
CA GLU A 16 -14.93 2.88 14.68
C GLU A 16 -13.87 2.65 15.74
N GLN A 17 -12.91 1.75 15.49
CA GLN A 17 -11.81 1.39 16.38
C GLN A 17 -10.53 2.19 16.12
N LEU A 18 -10.60 3.12 15.16
CA LEU A 18 -9.48 3.95 14.73
C LEU A 18 -9.77 5.43 15.02
N GLU A 19 -8.72 6.22 15.24
CA GLU A 19 -8.80 7.67 15.44
C GLU A 19 -7.53 8.34 14.94
N TYR A 20 -7.63 9.58 14.48
CA TYR A 20 -6.45 10.39 14.17
C TYR A 20 -5.91 11.05 15.44
N GLY A 21 -4.60 11.05 15.62
CA GLY A 21 -3.92 11.62 16.77
C GLY A 21 -2.45 11.25 16.83
N GLU A 22 -1.81 11.57 17.95
CA GLU A 22 -0.39 11.28 18.20
C GLU A 22 -0.25 10.08 19.15
N LYS A 23 -0.66 8.89 18.71
CA LYS A 23 -0.53 7.66 19.47
C LYS A 23 0.50 6.71 18.85
N ALA A 24 0.95 5.72 19.64
CA ALA A 24 2.09 4.89 19.29
C ALA A 24 1.85 3.89 18.17
N MET A 25 0.61 3.41 17.93
CA MET A 25 0.32 2.36 16.95
C MET A 25 -0.62 2.87 15.88
N MET A 26 -0.14 2.92 14.64
CA MET A 26 -0.93 3.28 13.46
C MET A 26 -1.51 2.05 12.78
N ASN A 27 -2.66 2.23 12.11
CA ASN A 27 -3.33 1.18 11.36
C ASN A 27 -3.49 1.58 9.90
N LEU A 28 -3.04 0.73 9.00
CA LEU A 28 -3.23 0.89 7.57
C LEU A 28 -4.52 0.17 7.14
N HIS A 29 -5.62 0.90 7.12
CA HIS A 29 -6.92 0.41 6.67
C HIS A 29 -7.02 0.44 5.14
N TYR A 30 -7.62 -0.60 4.52
CA TYR A 30 -7.74 -0.72 3.05
C TYR A 30 -8.37 0.50 2.37
N GLY A 31 -9.34 1.15 3.03
CA GLY A 31 -9.98 2.36 2.51
C GLY A 31 -9.00 3.50 2.24
N LEU A 32 -7.89 3.59 2.98
CA LEU A 32 -6.84 4.57 2.73
C LEU A 32 -6.00 4.22 1.50
N ILE A 33 -5.87 2.94 1.19
CA ILE A 33 -5.20 2.48 -0.04
C ILE A 33 -6.01 2.89 -1.26
N HIS A 34 -7.35 2.80 -1.18
CA HIS A 34 -8.23 3.24 -2.27
C HIS A 34 -8.27 4.76 -2.40
N VAL A 35 -8.37 5.47 -1.28
CA VAL A 35 -8.51 6.94 -1.28
C VAL A 35 -7.63 7.55 -0.17
N GLY A 36 -6.73 8.42 -0.54
CA GLY A 36 -5.98 9.24 0.41
C GLY A 36 -4.49 8.97 0.53
N LEU A 37 -4.01 7.78 0.17
CA LEU A 37 -2.58 7.48 0.19
C LEU A 37 -1.96 7.43 -1.21
N PRO A 38 -0.74 7.94 -1.37
CA PRO A 38 0.05 7.74 -2.58
C PRO A 38 0.59 6.30 -2.64
N THR A 39 1.05 5.88 -3.81
CA THR A 39 1.72 4.57 -3.98
C THR A 39 2.95 4.43 -3.07
N MET A 40 3.71 5.52 -2.87
CA MET A 40 4.85 5.59 -1.94
C MET A 40 4.44 6.34 -0.68
N VAL A 41 4.17 5.63 0.40
CA VAL A 41 3.77 6.22 1.69
C VAL A 41 4.99 6.66 2.47
N ASP A 42 5.02 7.95 2.83
CA ASP A 42 6.07 8.57 3.63
C ASP A 42 5.44 9.27 4.84
N LEU A 43 5.59 8.68 6.03
CA LEU A 43 4.94 9.14 7.26
C LEU A 43 5.49 10.47 7.83
N ARG A 44 6.48 11.07 7.20
CA ARG A 44 6.85 12.46 7.47
C ARG A 44 5.79 13.45 6.95
N ARG A 45 4.97 13.04 6.00
CA ARG A 45 3.93 13.86 5.34
C ARG A 45 2.55 13.19 5.29
N ASP A 46 2.52 11.87 5.12
CA ASP A 46 1.27 11.12 5.01
C ASP A 46 0.78 10.72 6.41
N LYS A 47 -0.53 10.70 6.61
CA LYS A 47 -1.14 10.43 7.91
C LYS A 47 -1.94 9.14 7.88
N LEU A 48 -1.72 8.29 8.87
CA LEU A 48 -2.53 7.12 9.15
C LEU A 48 -3.27 7.31 10.47
N PRO A 49 -4.46 6.71 10.63
CA PRO A 49 -5.14 6.69 11.93
C PRO A 49 -4.38 5.77 12.90
N ASN A 50 -4.53 6.06 14.17
CA ASN A 50 -4.04 5.22 15.27
C ASN A 50 -5.13 4.24 15.73
N VAL A 51 -4.70 3.14 16.30
CA VAL A 51 -5.60 2.22 17.02
C VAL A 51 -6.06 2.89 18.31
N LYS A 52 -7.39 2.95 18.55
CA LYS A 52 -7.95 3.46 19.80
C LYS A 52 -7.51 2.62 20.98
N GLU A 53 -7.38 3.26 22.12
CA GLU A 53 -7.06 2.59 23.37
C GLU A 53 -8.06 1.44 23.65
N GLY A 54 -7.55 0.30 24.13
CA GLY A 54 -8.35 -0.91 24.38
C GLY A 54 -8.65 -1.77 23.16
N ASN A 55 -8.32 -1.32 21.93
CA ASN A 55 -8.56 -2.07 20.69
C ASN A 55 -7.28 -2.68 20.08
N MET A 56 -6.17 -2.67 20.81
CA MET A 56 -4.93 -3.26 20.30
C MET A 56 -5.13 -4.75 19.97
N PRO A 57 -4.74 -5.19 18.74
CA PRO A 57 -4.78 -6.59 18.38
C PRO A 57 -3.89 -7.42 19.31
N LYS A 58 -4.34 -8.61 19.69
CA LYS A 58 -3.53 -9.52 20.52
C LYS A 58 -2.29 -10.03 19.81
N ASN A 59 -2.44 -10.30 18.51
CA ASN A 59 -1.36 -10.73 17.64
C ASN A 59 -1.29 -9.77 16.45
N PHE A 60 -0.11 -9.24 16.16
CA PHE A 60 0.13 -8.36 15.03
C PHE A 60 1.57 -8.48 14.54
N GLU A 61 1.77 -8.12 13.30
CA GLU A 61 3.09 -7.96 12.70
C GLU A 61 3.31 -6.48 12.39
N LEU A 62 4.39 -5.92 12.92
CA LEU A 62 4.79 -4.56 12.59
C LEU A 62 5.28 -4.46 11.16
N CYS A 63 4.82 -3.45 10.45
CA CYS A 63 5.31 -3.13 9.12
C CYS A 63 6.75 -2.61 9.18
N LYS A 64 7.51 -2.86 8.12
CA LYS A 64 8.88 -2.36 7.92
C LYS A 64 8.95 -1.50 6.66
N GLU A 65 9.97 -0.67 6.57
CA GLU A 65 10.23 0.05 5.33
C GLU A 65 10.43 -0.92 4.17
N GLY A 66 9.77 -0.61 3.05
CA GLY A 66 9.71 -1.47 1.89
C GLY A 66 8.63 -2.55 1.94
N ASP A 67 7.88 -2.73 3.03
CA ASP A 67 6.69 -3.58 2.99
C ASP A 67 5.64 -3.01 2.05
N VAL A 68 4.86 -3.90 1.46
CA VAL A 68 3.74 -3.54 0.60
C VAL A 68 2.42 -3.98 1.23
N ALA A 69 1.39 -3.18 1.06
CA ALA A 69 0.03 -3.54 1.42
C ALA A 69 -0.89 -3.38 0.22
N PHE A 70 -1.70 -4.40 -0.03
CA PHE A 70 -2.66 -4.43 -1.12
C PHE A 70 -4.07 -4.42 -0.54
N ALA A 71 -4.99 -3.68 -1.15
CA ALA A 71 -6.41 -3.80 -0.84
C ALA A 71 -6.95 -5.10 -1.46
N ASP A 72 -7.43 -6.04 -0.64
CA ASP A 72 -7.88 -7.35 -1.10
C ASP A 72 -9.28 -7.32 -1.73
N ALA A 73 -10.03 -6.23 -1.53
CA ALA A 73 -11.39 -6.07 -2.02
C ALA A 73 -11.65 -4.65 -2.55
N SER A 74 -12.51 -4.53 -3.57
CA SER A 74 -12.99 -3.28 -4.15
C SER A 74 -14.31 -3.46 -4.87
N GLU A 75 -15.10 -2.40 -5.04
CA GLU A 75 -16.26 -2.35 -5.93
C GLU A 75 -15.85 -2.27 -7.43
N ASP A 76 -14.62 -1.83 -7.72
CA ASP A 76 -14.07 -1.77 -9.08
C ASP A 76 -12.95 -2.80 -9.24
N THR A 77 -13.04 -3.64 -10.28
CA THR A 77 -12.01 -4.63 -10.63
C THR A 77 -10.65 -4.02 -10.95
N ASN A 78 -10.60 -2.74 -11.35
CA ASN A 78 -9.35 -2.02 -11.57
C ASN A 78 -8.67 -1.57 -10.27
N GLU A 79 -9.41 -1.51 -9.17
CA GLU A 79 -8.93 -1.07 -7.86
C GLU A 79 -8.61 -2.24 -6.92
N VAL A 80 -9.02 -3.47 -7.26
CA VAL A 80 -8.62 -4.68 -6.50
C VAL A 80 -7.11 -4.85 -6.61
N ALA A 81 -6.48 -5.20 -5.51
CA ALA A 81 -5.02 -5.25 -5.34
C ALA A 81 -4.32 -3.91 -5.58
N LYS A 82 -5.04 -2.78 -5.45
CA LYS A 82 -4.38 -1.48 -5.35
C LYS A 82 -3.36 -1.54 -4.24
N VAL A 83 -2.17 -1.03 -4.49
CA VAL A 83 -0.99 -1.23 -3.65
C VAL A 83 -0.43 0.09 -3.16
N ILE A 84 0.10 0.06 -1.93
CA ILE A 84 1.04 1.05 -1.42
C ILE A 84 2.33 0.34 -0.99
N GLU A 85 3.44 1.04 -1.06
CA GLU A 85 4.70 0.64 -0.44
C GLU A 85 5.04 1.61 0.69
N LEU A 86 5.40 1.09 1.85
CA LEU A 86 5.84 1.87 3.00
C LEU A 86 7.28 2.33 2.75
N PHE A 87 7.41 3.53 2.20
CA PHE A 87 8.70 4.08 1.76
C PHE A 87 9.51 4.66 2.92
N ASN A 88 8.85 5.31 3.88
CA ASN A 88 9.49 5.87 5.07
C ASN A 88 8.50 5.84 6.24
N LEU A 89 8.88 5.18 7.32
CA LEU A 89 8.04 5.02 8.51
C LEU A 89 8.21 6.14 9.54
N ASP A 90 9.24 6.99 9.43
CA ASP A 90 9.50 8.05 10.39
C ASP A 90 9.56 7.54 11.85
N ASN A 91 10.12 6.35 12.05
CA ASN A 91 10.19 5.61 13.32
C ASN A 91 8.82 5.33 13.98
N LYS A 92 7.74 5.26 13.21
CA LYS A 92 6.40 4.97 13.69
C LYS A 92 6.05 3.50 13.53
N ASP A 93 5.31 2.97 14.49
CA ASP A 93 4.81 1.60 14.47
C ASP A 93 3.50 1.53 13.68
N ILE A 94 3.45 0.64 12.70
CA ILE A 94 2.29 0.44 11.82
C ILE A 94 1.93 -1.03 11.78
N VAL A 95 0.63 -1.30 11.76
CA VAL A 95 0.05 -2.62 11.48
C VAL A 95 -0.87 -2.55 10.26
N CYS A 96 -0.86 -3.60 9.44
CA CYS A 96 -1.81 -3.72 8.34
C CYS A 96 -3.19 -4.12 8.88
N GLY A 97 -4.21 -3.40 8.40
CA GLY A 97 -5.58 -3.47 8.90
C GLY A 97 -6.50 -4.35 8.07
N LEU A 98 -7.79 -4.12 8.27
CA LEU A 98 -8.89 -4.82 7.61
C LEU A 98 -8.76 -4.77 6.09
N HIS A 99 -9.05 -5.88 5.43
CA HIS A 99 -9.05 -6.02 3.97
C HIS A 99 -7.73 -5.61 3.31
N THR A 100 -6.61 -5.95 3.95
CA THR A 100 -5.29 -5.78 3.37
C THR A 100 -4.53 -7.10 3.26
N ILE A 101 -3.70 -7.23 2.23
CA ILE A 101 -2.68 -8.27 2.13
C ILE A 101 -1.33 -7.62 2.42
N HIS A 102 -0.66 -8.03 3.50
CA HIS A 102 0.65 -7.52 3.91
C HIS A 102 1.75 -8.41 3.36
N GLY A 103 2.64 -7.83 2.55
CA GLY A 103 3.76 -8.54 1.92
C GLY A 103 5.11 -7.90 2.20
N ARG A 104 6.13 -8.74 2.44
CA ARG A 104 7.52 -8.33 2.72
C ARG A 104 8.50 -9.12 1.87
N ASP A 105 9.48 -8.45 1.29
CA ASP A 105 10.62 -9.07 0.59
C ASP A 105 11.75 -9.39 1.59
N ASN A 106 11.67 -10.52 2.27
CA ASN A 106 12.73 -10.97 3.17
C ASN A 106 13.98 -11.49 2.43
N LYS A 107 13.88 -11.68 1.13
CA LYS A 107 14.98 -12.21 0.28
C LYS A 107 15.83 -11.09 -0.31
N ASN A 108 15.48 -9.83 -0.01
CA ASN A 108 16.19 -8.64 -0.50
C ASN A 108 16.39 -8.63 -2.03
N LYS A 109 15.38 -9.09 -2.77
CA LYS A 109 15.37 -9.09 -4.25
C LYS A 109 15.08 -7.71 -4.83
N THR A 110 14.44 -6.85 -4.03
CA THR A 110 14.02 -5.50 -4.45
C THR A 110 14.65 -4.43 -3.57
N ILE A 111 14.70 -3.21 -4.10
CA ILE A 111 14.99 -2.02 -3.30
C ILE A 111 13.69 -1.42 -2.74
N VAL A 112 13.80 -0.65 -1.66
CA VAL A 112 12.68 0.16 -1.14
C VAL A 112 12.31 1.22 -2.20
N GLY A 113 11.00 1.38 -2.44
CA GLY A 113 10.47 2.32 -3.42
C GLY A 113 10.26 1.75 -4.83
N PHE A 114 10.54 0.45 -5.06
CA PHE A 114 10.32 -0.18 -6.37
C PHE A 114 9.04 -1.00 -6.44
N LYS A 115 8.70 -1.75 -5.38
CA LYS A 115 7.59 -2.72 -5.39
C LYS A 115 6.24 -2.06 -5.62
N GLY A 116 5.98 -0.93 -4.99
CA GLY A 116 4.73 -0.20 -5.18
C GLY A 116 4.47 0.11 -6.66
N TYR A 117 5.49 0.57 -7.40
CA TYR A 117 5.36 0.83 -8.84
C TYR A 117 5.26 -0.45 -9.67
N ALA A 118 6.04 -1.48 -9.35
CA ALA A 118 6.01 -2.74 -10.07
C ALA A 118 4.63 -3.40 -9.99
N PHE A 119 4.04 -3.42 -8.80
CA PHE A 119 2.71 -3.97 -8.57
C PHE A 119 1.57 -3.05 -9.06
N SER A 120 1.81 -1.76 -9.25
CA SER A 120 0.86 -0.83 -9.90
C SER A 120 0.86 -0.94 -11.42
N SER A 121 1.72 -1.75 -12.03
CA SER A 121 1.82 -1.86 -13.48
C SER A 121 0.57 -2.49 -14.10
N SER A 122 0.21 -2.05 -15.31
CA SER A 122 -0.89 -2.64 -16.08
C SER A 122 -0.72 -4.13 -16.32
N ALA A 123 0.53 -4.60 -16.50
CA ALA A 123 0.84 -6.01 -16.70
C ALA A 123 0.49 -6.85 -15.47
N PHE A 124 0.70 -6.31 -14.27
CA PHE A 124 0.29 -6.96 -13.02
C PHE A 124 -1.22 -6.90 -12.83
N HIS A 125 -1.85 -5.72 -13.00
CA HIS A 125 -3.30 -5.56 -12.86
C HIS A 125 -4.11 -6.40 -13.86
N ASN A 126 -3.59 -6.68 -15.05
CA ASN A 126 -4.24 -7.59 -16.00
C ASN A 126 -4.35 -9.03 -15.46
N GLN A 127 -3.43 -9.46 -14.61
CA GLN A 127 -3.51 -10.77 -13.95
C GLN A 127 -4.54 -10.71 -12.81
N ILE A 128 -4.52 -9.65 -12.00
CA ILE A 128 -5.48 -9.46 -10.90
C ILE A 128 -6.91 -9.51 -11.40
N ARG A 129 -7.25 -8.80 -12.49
CA ARG A 129 -8.61 -8.83 -13.07
C ARG A 129 -9.08 -10.23 -13.48
N ARG A 130 -8.17 -11.15 -13.80
CA ARG A 130 -8.52 -12.53 -14.16
C ARG A 130 -8.80 -13.41 -12.96
N ILE A 131 -8.24 -13.09 -11.79
CA ILE A 131 -8.38 -13.88 -10.56
C ILE A 131 -9.37 -13.27 -9.57
N ALA A 132 -9.76 -12.01 -9.75
CA ALA A 132 -10.73 -11.34 -8.90
C ALA A 132 -12.11 -12.03 -9.01
N GLN A 133 -12.74 -12.27 -7.87
CA GLN A 133 -14.04 -12.94 -7.76
C GLN A 133 -15.04 -12.02 -7.09
N GLY A 134 -16.28 -12.05 -7.58
CA GLY A 134 -17.37 -11.25 -7.03
C GLY A 134 -18.28 -10.70 -8.12
N THR A 135 -19.41 -10.12 -7.70
CA THR A 135 -20.40 -9.50 -8.61
C THR A 135 -20.63 -8.02 -8.31
N LYS A 136 -20.54 -7.61 -7.05
CA LYS A 136 -20.63 -6.21 -6.60
C LYS A 136 -19.36 -5.77 -5.90
N ILE A 137 -18.82 -6.63 -5.05
CA ILE A 137 -17.51 -6.45 -4.42
C ILE A 137 -16.63 -7.55 -4.99
N TYR A 138 -15.55 -7.14 -5.61
CA TYR A 138 -14.53 -8.04 -6.15
C TYR A 138 -13.44 -8.22 -5.10
N SER A 139 -13.00 -9.46 -4.91
CA SER A 139 -11.94 -9.77 -3.95
C SER A 139 -10.95 -10.77 -4.51
N ILE A 140 -9.75 -10.80 -3.93
CA ILE A 140 -8.71 -11.76 -4.24
C ILE A 140 -8.30 -12.50 -2.97
N SER A 141 -8.06 -13.80 -3.11
CA SER A 141 -7.44 -14.57 -2.04
C SER A 141 -5.91 -14.46 -2.12
N THR A 142 -5.25 -14.49 -0.97
CA THR A 142 -3.78 -14.53 -0.91
C THR A 142 -3.20 -15.69 -1.72
N LYS A 143 -3.90 -16.83 -1.76
CA LYS A 143 -3.50 -18.00 -2.54
C LYS A 143 -3.43 -17.67 -4.04
N ASN A 144 -4.51 -17.16 -4.64
CA ASN A 144 -4.54 -16.82 -6.06
C ASN A 144 -3.59 -15.66 -6.38
N PHE A 145 -3.51 -14.67 -5.48
CA PHE A 145 -2.57 -13.55 -5.59
C PHE A 145 -1.11 -14.02 -5.62
N SER A 146 -0.76 -15.01 -4.82
CA SER A 146 0.62 -15.55 -4.75
C SER A 146 1.10 -16.18 -6.06
N GLU A 147 0.18 -16.64 -6.91
CA GLU A 147 0.46 -17.24 -8.22
C GLU A 147 0.72 -16.22 -9.33
N CYS A 148 0.41 -14.94 -9.11
CA CYS A 148 0.70 -13.88 -10.07
C CYS A 148 2.20 -13.63 -10.23
N TYR A 149 2.57 -13.04 -11.37
CA TYR A 149 3.96 -12.75 -11.73
C TYR A 149 4.22 -11.25 -11.74
N VAL A 150 5.39 -10.86 -11.26
CA VAL A 150 5.90 -9.49 -11.36
C VAL A 150 7.35 -9.53 -11.85
N GLY A 151 7.69 -8.63 -12.76
CA GLY A 151 9.06 -8.53 -13.29
C GLY A 151 9.99 -7.87 -12.27
N ILE A 152 11.13 -8.50 -12.01
CA ILE A 152 12.16 -7.99 -11.10
C ILE A 152 13.46 -7.79 -11.89
N PRO A 153 13.74 -6.57 -12.39
CA PRO A 153 15.00 -6.28 -13.06
C PRO A 153 16.17 -6.19 -12.06
N SER A 154 17.36 -5.91 -12.54
CA SER A 154 18.53 -5.70 -11.67
C SER A 154 18.28 -4.54 -10.69
N LYS A 155 18.90 -4.56 -9.52
CA LYS A 155 18.76 -3.48 -8.51
C LYS A 155 19.13 -2.09 -9.07
N ALA A 156 20.10 -2.03 -9.97
CA ALA A 156 20.46 -0.79 -10.65
C ALA A 156 19.33 -0.25 -11.54
N GLU A 157 18.64 -1.12 -12.25
CA GLU A 157 17.46 -0.75 -13.07
C GLU A 157 16.27 -0.39 -12.18
N GLN A 158 16.02 -1.17 -11.11
CA GLN A 158 14.99 -0.85 -10.12
C GLN A 158 15.19 0.58 -9.57
N THR A 159 16.42 0.96 -9.23
CA THR A 159 16.75 2.29 -8.73
C THR A 159 16.40 3.38 -9.75
N LYS A 160 16.76 3.17 -11.03
CA LYS A 160 16.44 4.14 -12.08
C LYS A 160 14.92 4.28 -12.29
N ILE A 161 14.21 3.15 -12.34
CA ILE A 161 12.75 3.12 -12.52
C ILE A 161 12.07 3.82 -11.32
N ALA A 162 12.39 3.42 -10.11
CA ALA A 162 11.79 3.97 -8.89
C ALA A 162 12.06 5.47 -8.75
N THR A 163 13.30 5.91 -9.04
CA THR A 163 13.67 7.33 -8.99
C THR A 163 12.88 8.14 -10.01
N LEU A 164 12.79 7.66 -11.25
CA LEU A 164 12.05 8.37 -12.30
C LEU A 164 10.56 8.51 -11.96
N LEU A 165 9.92 7.42 -11.55
CA LEU A 165 8.49 7.42 -11.25
C LEU A 165 8.19 8.29 -10.01
N ARG A 166 9.02 8.21 -8.97
CA ARG A 166 8.89 9.07 -7.78
C ARG A 166 9.00 10.56 -8.13
N LEU A 167 9.95 10.95 -8.98
CA LEU A 167 10.08 12.35 -9.42
C LEU A 167 8.85 12.82 -10.21
N ILE A 168 8.24 11.94 -11.01
CA ILE A 168 6.99 12.25 -11.72
C ILE A 168 5.85 12.45 -10.72
N ASP A 169 5.69 11.55 -9.74
CA ASP A 169 4.67 11.66 -8.69
C ASP A 169 4.81 12.95 -7.88
N GLU A 170 6.04 13.29 -7.48
CA GLU A 170 6.34 14.53 -6.75
C GLU A 170 5.97 15.78 -7.59
N ARG A 171 6.23 15.74 -8.89
CA ARG A 171 5.85 16.83 -9.80
C ARG A 171 4.33 16.95 -9.93
N ILE A 172 3.62 15.82 -10.08
CA ILE A 172 2.15 15.80 -10.15
C ILE A 172 1.56 16.36 -8.84
N ALA A 173 2.05 15.91 -7.68
CA ALA A 173 1.59 16.39 -6.38
C ALA A 173 1.81 17.90 -6.22
N THR A 174 2.97 18.42 -6.66
CA THR A 174 3.28 19.85 -6.63
C THR A 174 2.32 20.65 -7.53
N GLN A 175 2.06 20.18 -8.75
CA GLN A 175 1.14 20.84 -9.67
C GLN A 175 -0.29 20.86 -9.12
N ASN A 176 -0.76 19.76 -8.55
CA ASN A 176 -2.08 19.68 -7.93
C ASN A 176 -2.21 20.69 -6.79
N LYS A 177 -1.20 20.82 -5.93
CA LYS A 177 -1.18 21.81 -4.86
C LYS A 177 -1.26 23.25 -5.40
N ILE A 178 -0.49 23.58 -6.44
CA ILE A 178 -0.56 24.90 -7.09
C ILE A 178 -1.98 25.15 -7.62
N ILE A 179 -2.60 24.17 -8.28
CA ILE A 179 -3.97 24.29 -8.80
C ILE A 179 -4.97 24.53 -7.67
N GLU A 180 -4.85 23.81 -6.55
CA GLU A 180 -5.71 24.00 -5.38
C GLU A 180 -5.55 25.39 -4.76
N ASP A 181 -4.31 25.87 -4.63
CA ASP A 181 -4.03 27.19 -4.08
C ASP A 181 -4.56 28.32 -4.99
N LEU A 182 -4.42 28.17 -6.31
CA LEU A 182 -5.01 29.11 -7.28
C LEU A 182 -6.55 29.13 -7.24
N LYS A 183 -7.20 27.98 -6.99
CA LYS A 183 -8.66 27.91 -6.82
C LYS A 183 -9.15 28.66 -5.58
N LYS A 184 -8.34 28.71 -4.51
CA LYS A 184 -8.68 29.43 -3.27
C LYS A 184 -8.57 30.96 -3.42
N LEU A 185 -7.86 31.45 -4.45
CA LEU A 185 -7.70 32.88 -4.73
C LEU A 185 -8.85 33.46 -5.55
N LYS A 186 -9.79 32.65 -6.03
CA LYS A 186 -11.04 33.06 -6.69
C LYS A 186 -12.19 33.14 -5.70
#